data_32e9d77ebdf4b379ccebdfedef6489e5
#
_entry.id   32e9d77ebdf4b379ccebdfedef6489e5
#
_cell.length_a   1.000
_cell.length_b   1.000
_cell.length_c   1.000
_cell.angle_alpha   90.00
_cell.angle_beta   90.00
_cell.angle_gamma   90.00
#
_symmetry.space_group_name_H-M   'P 1'
#
loop_
_entity.id
_entity.type
_entity.pdbx_description
1 polymer ?
#
loop_
_entity_poly.entity_id
_entity_poly.type
_entity_poly.pdbx_seq_one_letter_code
_entity_poly.pdbx_strand_id
1 'polypeptide(L)'
;MRKPEKVRFELRTNQNLSRQNLQRAYGSLGVKEPEIVNDVPVIGALIRGLKCIVRKCIRWYVMPNWGKQRDYNQIVANMAEDYDRMHTLLMEENDILRSHIEQLQIQVTQLNAKLGMRSIFELNADRAPRIIQLVSSLNFGDAVGNDALAIKHMLEGAGYVTAIFTFAIHPKIKEENVYSIDLLPELTEEDIIIYHYASEDGFRKLIEDTAAKVVLRYHNVTPPEFFHGYDEKAEIITRKGLVQIKGMRDAIDYGMVDSEQNKRDLEQMGYQCPISVVSILIPFKDYE
;
A
#
# COMPACT_ATOMS: atom_id res chain seq x y z
N MET A 1 -11.71 4.70 3.18
CA MET A 1 -11.08 3.50 3.75
C MET A 1 -12.13 2.44 4.08
N ARG A 2 -12.03 1.21 3.54
CA ARG A 2 -12.86 0.09 4.01
C ARG A 2 -12.44 -0.21 5.45
N LYS A 3 -13.42 -0.31 6.37
CA LYS A 3 -13.12 -0.64 7.78
C LYS A 3 -12.31 -1.95 7.83
N PRO A 4 -11.23 -2.05 8.62
CA PRO A 4 -10.38 -3.25 8.72
C PRO A 4 -11.17 -4.55 8.99
N GLU A 5 -12.27 -4.45 9.76
CA GLU A 5 -13.17 -5.56 10.05
C GLU A 5 -13.87 -6.14 8.80
N LYS A 6 -14.22 -5.29 7.83
CA LYS A 6 -14.90 -5.74 6.59
C LYS A 6 -13.94 -6.51 5.69
N VAL A 7 -12.70 -6.05 5.59
CA VAL A 7 -11.64 -6.75 4.84
C VAL A 7 -11.30 -8.09 5.52
N ARG A 8 -11.22 -8.14 6.85
CA ARG A 8 -11.03 -9.38 7.62
C ARG A 8 -12.16 -10.38 7.40
N PHE A 9 -13.40 -9.91 7.40
CA PHE A 9 -14.56 -10.77 7.17
C PHE A 9 -14.53 -11.37 5.75
N GLU A 10 -14.25 -10.56 4.72
CA GLU A 10 -14.14 -11.01 3.33
C GLU A 10 -12.99 -12.02 3.14
N LEU A 11 -11.82 -11.80 3.78
CA LEU A 11 -10.69 -12.73 3.74
C LEU A 11 -11.01 -14.07 4.40
N ARG A 12 -11.61 -14.06 5.61
CA ARG A 12 -12.02 -15.29 6.31
C ARG A 12 -13.10 -16.06 5.54
N THR A 13 -14.04 -15.37 4.91
CA THR A 13 -15.09 -15.99 4.10
C THR A 13 -14.50 -16.66 2.86
N ASN A 14 -13.55 -16.00 2.17
CA ASN A 14 -12.86 -16.56 1.01
C ASN A 14 -11.99 -17.77 1.38
N GLN A 15 -11.29 -17.73 2.53
CA GLN A 15 -10.51 -18.87 3.04
C GLN A 15 -11.40 -20.08 3.34
N ASN A 16 -12.53 -19.89 4.01
CA ASN A 16 -13.48 -20.96 4.28
C ASN A 16 -14.06 -21.57 3.00
N LEU A 17 -14.35 -20.73 2.00
CA LEU A 17 -14.82 -21.19 0.68
C LEU A 17 -13.76 -22.04 -0.03
N SER A 18 -12.50 -21.62 0.03
CA SER A 18 -11.37 -22.35 -0.54
C SER A 18 -11.15 -23.70 0.14
N ARG A 19 -11.23 -23.77 1.48
CA ARG A 19 -11.19 -25.03 2.25
C ARG A 19 -12.31 -25.99 1.88
N GLN A 20 -13.54 -25.50 1.79
CA GLN A 20 -14.68 -26.32 1.38
C GLN A 20 -14.55 -26.84 -0.04
N ASN A 21 -14.03 -26.03 -0.96
CA ASN A 21 -13.79 -26.42 -2.35
C ASN A 21 -12.67 -27.47 -2.44
N LEU A 22 -11.58 -27.35 -1.68
CA LEU A 22 -10.51 -28.33 -1.58
C LEU A 22 -11.03 -29.67 -1.01
N GLN A 23 -11.81 -29.63 0.06
CA GLN A 23 -12.41 -30.83 0.64
C GLN A 23 -13.42 -31.52 -0.30
N ARG A 24 -14.22 -30.73 -1.05
CA ARG A 24 -15.12 -31.28 -2.09
C ARG A 24 -14.37 -31.90 -3.25
N ALA A 25 -13.31 -31.21 -3.74
CA ALA A 25 -12.46 -31.74 -4.80
C ALA A 25 -11.78 -33.04 -4.37
N TYR A 26 -11.29 -33.11 -3.11
CA TYR A 26 -10.69 -34.30 -2.55
C TYR A 26 -11.69 -35.47 -2.39
N GLY A 27 -12.90 -35.20 -1.92
CA GLY A 27 -13.99 -36.20 -1.82
C GLY A 27 -14.48 -36.72 -3.18
N SER A 28 -14.30 -35.97 -4.26
CA SER A 28 -14.68 -36.37 -5.63
C SER A 28 -13.62 -37.20 -6.37
N LEU A 29 -12.41 -37.35 -5.80
CA LEU A 29 -11.31 -38.13 -6.40
C LEU A 29 -11.48 -39.66 -6.27
N GLY A 30 -12.56 -40.11 -5.63
CA GLY A 30 -12.93 -41.52 -5.58
C GLY A 30 -13.48 -41.99 -6.93
N VAL A 31 -12.66 -42.71 -7.71
CA VAL A 31 -13.12 -43.30 -8.99
C VAL A 31 -14.04 -44.47 -8.68
N LYS A 32 -15.34 -44.28 -8.94
CA LYS A 32 -16.30 -45.39 -8.98
C LYS A 32 -16.13 -46.14 -10.29
N GLU A 33 -15.78 -47.42 -10.22
CA GLU A 33 -15.75 -48.26 -11.41
C GLU A 33 -17.19 -48.51 -11.90
N PRO A 34 -17.48 -48.24 -13.19
CA PRO A 34 -18.79 -48.54 -13.75
C PRO A 34 -19.04 -50.06 -13.80
N GLU A 35 -20.26 -50.48 -13.55
CA GLU A 35 -20.65 -51.88 -13.71
C GLU A 35 -20.51 -52.33 -15.14
N ILE A 36 -20.03 -53.57 -15.35
CA ILE A 36 -19.96 -54.19 -16.67
C ILE A 36 -21.29 -54.86 -16.96
N VAL A 37 -22.17 -54.14 -17.60
CA VAL A 37 -23.46 -54.66 -18.06
C VAL A 37 -23.35 -54.98 -19.55
N ASN A 38 -23.92 -56.13 -19.96
CA ASN A 38 -24.02 -56.52 -21.36
C ASN A 38 -25.26 -57.39 -21.62
N ASP A 39 -26.23 -56.87 -22.37
CA ASP A 39 -27.55 -57.45 -22.56
C ASP A 39 -27.69 -58.31 -23.84
N VAL A 40 -26.57 -58.70 -24.47
CA VAL A 40 -26.58 -59.51 -25.69
C VAL A 40 -26.76 -61.00 -25.33
N PRO A 41 -27.85 -61.70 -25.73
CA PRO A 41 -28.27 -62.96 -25.14
C PRO A 41 -27.33 -64.15 -25.40
N VAL A 42 -26.64 -64.23 -26.54
CA VAL A 42 -25.85 -65.43 -26.91
C VAL A 42 -24.34 -65.22 -26.73
N ILE A 43 -23.83 -64.03 -26.99
CA ILE A 43 -22.41 -63.71 -26.97
C ILE A 43 -22.04 -62.92 -25.71
N GLY A 44 -23.00 -62.53 -24.93
CA GLY A 44 -22.83 -61.67 -23.75
C GLY A 44 -21.87 -62.22 -22.68
N ALA A 45 -21.86 -63.52 -22.49
CA ALA A 45 -20.94 -64.16 -21.54
C ALA A 45 -19.47 -64.03 -21.98
N LEU A 46 -19.21 -64.23 -23.27
CA LEU A 46 -17.86 -64.14 -23.85
C LEU A 46 -17.34 -62.70 -23.86
N ILE A 47 -18.21 -61.76 -24.23
CA ILE A 47 -17.87 -60.32 -24.18
C ILE A 47 -17.66 -59.84 -22.75
N ARG A 48 -18.43 -60.29 -21.76
CA ARG A 48 -18.20 -60.00 -20.34
C ARG A 48 -16.85 -60.55 -19.88
N GLY A 49 -16.51 -61.82 -20.24
CA GLY A 49 -15.20 -62.42 -19.95
C GLY A 49 -14.03 -61.59 -20.51
N LEU A 50 -14.12 -61.20 -21.78
CA LEU A 50 -13.14 -60.36 -22.44
C LEU A 50 -12.98 -59.00 -21.80
N LYS A 51 -14.12 -58.32 -21.50
CA LYS A 51 -14.12 -57.06 -20.78
C LYS A 51 -13.51 -57.18 -19.40
N CYS A 52 -13.74 -58.28 -18.67
CA CYS A 52 -13.13 -58.57 -17.36
C CYS A 52 -11.60 -58.72 -17.47
N ILE A 53 -11.10 -59.44 -18.50
CA ILE A 53 -9.68 -59.64 -18.75
C ILE A 53 -9.02 -58.27 -19.05
N VAL A 54 -9.57 -57.52 -20.01
CA VAL A 54 -9.07 -56.17 -20.37
C VAL A 54 -9.08 -55.23 -19.16
N ARG A 55 -10.16 -55.24 -18.39
CA ARG A 55 -10.23 -54.48 -17.12
C ARG A 55 -9.15 -54.89 -16.13
N LYS A 56 -8.88 -56.21 -15.98
CA LYS A 56 -7.84 -56.69 -15.08
C LYS A 56 -6.41 -56.23 -15.53
N CYS A 57 -6.15 -56.27 -16.84
CA CYS A 57 -4.89 -55.80 -17.41
C CYS A 57 -4.72 -54.27 -17.26
N ILE A 58 -5.78 -53.50 -17.56
CA ILE A 58 -5.78 -52.03 -17.36
C ILE A 58 -5.61 -51.70 -15.88
N ARG A 59 -6.30 -52.42 -15.00
CA ARG A 59 -6.19 -52.23 -13.53
C ARG A 59 -4.77 -52.47 -13.04
N TRP A 60 -4.10 -53.55 -13.53
CA TRP A 60 -2.72 -53.85 -13.16
C TRP A 60 -1.75 -52.74 -13.55
N TYR A 61 -1.96 -52.07 -14.69
CA TYR A 61 -1.12 -51.00 -15.19
C TYR A 61 -1.48 -49.60 -14.61
N VAL A 62 -2.77 -49.32 -14.51
CA VAL A 62 -3.27 -47.96 -14.16
C VAL A 62 -3.34 -47.74 -12.63
N MET A 63 -3.73 -48.78 -11.85
CA MET A 63 -3.94 -48.61 -10.40
C MET A 63 -2.71 -48.18 -9.60
N PRO A 64 -1.48 -48.68 -9.90
CA PRO A 64 -0.29 -48.19 -9.18
C PRO A 64 0.00 -46.68 -9.44
N ASN A 65 -0.26 -46.23 -10.67
CA ASN A 65 -0.07 -44.82 -11.03
C ASN A 65 -1.15 -43.93 -10.41
N TRP A 66 -2.37 -44.39 -10.32
CA TRP A 66 -3.44 -43.69 -9.62
C TRP A 66 -3.21 -43.64 -8.10
N GLY A 67 -2.66 -44.69 -7.52
CA GLY A 67 -2.21 -44.69 -6.12
C GLY A 67 -1.21 -43.56 -5.85
N LYS A 68 -0.16 -43.49 -6.65
CA LYS A 68 0.86 -42.42 -6.56
C LYS A 68 0.28 -41.03 -6.76
N GLN A 69 -0.63 -40.85 -7.73
CA GLN A 69 -1.29 -39.58 -7.99
C GLN A 69 -2.18 -39.14 -6.80
N ARG A 70 -2.89 -40.09 -6.21
CA ARG A 70 -3.71 -39.82 -5.01
C ARG A 70 -2.85 -39.42 -3.82
N ASP A 71 -1.72 -40.11 -3.62
CA ASP A 71 -0.79 -39.79 -2.53
C ASP A 71 -0.17 -38.40 -2.72
N TYR A 72 0.22 -38.09 -3.97
CA TYR A 72 0.70 -36.74 -4.33
C TYR A 72 -0.35 -35.68 -4.08
N ASN A 73 -1.59 -35.88 -4.52
CA ASN A 73 -2.70 -34.94 -4.29
C ASN A 73 -2.98 -34.74 -2.77
N GLN A 74 -2.82 -35.81 -1.96
CA GLN A 74 -2.94 -35.69 -0.49
C GLN A 74 -1.84 -34.83 0.09
N ILE A 75 -0.60 -34.99 -0.35
CA ILE A 75 0.54 -34.16 0.10
C ILE A 75 0.29 -32.70 -0.27
N VAL A 76 -0.15 -32.41 -1.49
CA VAL A 76 -0.47 -31.04 -1.93
C VAL A 76 -1.60 -30.44 -1.10
N ALA A 77 -2.64 -31.21 -0.80
CA ALA A 77 -3.73 -30.74 0.05
C ALA A 77 -3.26 -30.42 1.49
N ASN A 78 -2.43 -31.27 2.08
CA ASN A 78 -1.86 -31.05 3.41
C ASN A 78 -0.96 -29.80 3.41
N MET A 79 -0.10 -29.63 2.39
CA MET A 79 0.74 -28.42 2.25
C MET A 79 -0.10 -27.15 2.13
N ALA A 80 -1.21 -27.19 1.40
CA ALA A 80 -2.11 -26.06 1.27
C ALA A 80 -2.79 -25.71 2.61
N GLU A 81 -3.17 -26.72 3.41
CA GLU A 81 -3.72 -26.50 4.76
C GLU A 81 -2.69 -25.92 5.71
N ASP A 82 -1.44 -26.41 5.68
CA ASP A 82 -0.35 -25.91 6.51
C ASP A 82 0.01 -24.48 6.14
N TYR A 83 0.04 -24.15 4.82
CA TYR A 83 0.25 -22.78 4.36
C TYR A 83 -0.85 -21.83 4.83
N ASP A 84 -2.11 -22.23 4.72
CA ASP A 84 -3.26 -21.43 5.17
C ASP A 84 -3.22 -21.20 6.71
N ARG A 85 -2.83 -22.23 7.48
CA ARG A 85 -2.63 -22.11 8.92
C ARG A 85 -1.50 -21.12 9.25
N MET A 86 -0.35 -21.24 8.58
CA MET A 86 0.79 -20.35 8.78
C MET A 86 0.43 -18.90 8.41
N HIS A 87 -0.25 -18.71 7.30
CA HIS A 87 -0.73 -17.39 6.87
C HIS A 87 -1.68 -16.76 7.92
N THR A 88 -2.58 -17.55 8.50
CA THR A 88 -3.49 -17.08 9.55
C THR A 88 -2.71 -16.63 10.79
N LEU A 89 -1.73 -17.42 11.24
CA LEU A 89 -0.89 -17.07 12.38
C LEU A 89 -0.08 -15.79 12.14
N LEU A 90 0.50 -15.63 10.95
CA LEU A 90 1.23 -14.42 10.58
C LEU A 90 0.33 -13.18 10.55
N MET A 91 -0.92 -13.32 10.12
CA MET A 91 -1.90 -12.23 10.16
C MET A 91 -2.27 -11.83 11.59
N GLU A 92 -2.45 -12.82 12.48
CA GLU A 92 -2.72 -12.57 13.90
C GLU A 92 -1.52 -11.90 14.59
N GLU A 93 -0.30 -12.35 14.32
CA GLU A 93 0.92 -11.74 14.86
C GLU A 93 1.10 -10.29 14.38
N ASN A 94 0.85 -10.01 13.09
CA ASN A 94 0.87 -8.65 12.56
C ASN A 94 -0.16 -7.73 13.24
N ASP A 95 -1.33 -8.24 13.55
CA ASP A 95 -2.35 -7.46 14.25
C ASP A 95 -1.94 -7.13 15.69
N ILE A 96 -1.31 -8.08 16.39
CA ILE A 96 -0.77 -7.88 17.74
C ILE A 96 0.35 -6.84 17.70
N LEU A 97 1.28 -6.95 16.73
CA LEU A 97 2.37 -5.99 16.58
C LEU A 97 1.87 -4.58 16.28
N ARG A 98 0.86 -4.42 15.43
CA ARG A 98 0.22 -3.12 15.18
C ARG A 98 -0.38 -2.52 16.45
N SER A 99 -1.10 -3.33 17.22
CA SER A 99 -1.68 -2.89 18.49
C SER A 99 -0.60 -2.43 19.48
N HIS A 100 0.54 -3.14 19.57
CA HIS A 100 1.67 -2.74 20.40
C HIS A 100 2.31 -1.44 19.92
N ILE A 101 2.46 -1.25 18.60
CA ILE A 101 2.98 -0.01 18.02
C ILE A 101 2.07 1.16 18.38
N GLU A 102 0.76 1.03 18.24
CA GLU A 102 -0.21 2.06 18.63
C GLU A 102 -0.10 2.40 20.14
N GLN A 103 0.02 1.38 21.00
CA GLN A 103 0.21 1.61 22.44
C GLN A 103 1.52 2.33 22.76
N LEU A 104 2.62 1.96 22.10
CA LEU A 104 3.91 2.62 22.27
C LEU A 104 3.87 4.07 21.79
N GLN A 105 3.21 4.36 20.68
CA GLN A 105 3.00 5.72 20.18
C GLN A 105 2.25 6.59 21.19
N ILE A 106 1.17 6.06 21.79
CA ILE A 106 0.41 6.75 22.86
C ILE A 106 1.32 7.01 24.06
N GLN A 107 2.12 6.03 24.50
CA GLN A 107 3.03 6.17 25.64
C GLN A 107 4.11 7.23 25.37
N VAL A 108 4.70 7.24 24.17
CA VAL A 108 5.69 8.25 23.75
C VAL A 108 5.06 9.65 23.76
N THR A 109 3.86 9.80 23.22
CA THR A 109 3.13 11.07 23.21
C THR A 109 2.86 11.56 24.66
N GLN A 110 2.42 10.66 25.55
CA GLN A 110 2.20 10.98 26.97
C GLN A 110 3.48 11.33 27.71
N LEU A 111 4.60 10.64 27.41
CA LEU A 111 5.91 10.94 28.00
C LEU A 111 6.43 12.28 27.51
N ASN A 112 6.33 12.59 26.25
CA ASN A 112 6.70 13.88 25.67
C ASN A 112 5.89 15.03 26.29
N ALA A 113 4.58 14.84 26.47
CA ALA A 113 3.72 15.81 27.15
C ALA A 113 4.11 16.00 28.63
N LYS A 114 4.46 14.90 29.36
CA LYS A 114 4.88 14.97 30.76
C LYS A 114 6.26 15.60 30.94
N LEU A 115 7.18 15.42 30.01
CA LEU A 115 8.52 15.98 30.05
C LEU A 115 8.57 17.46 29.67
N GLY A 116 7.42 18.03 29.22
CA GLY A 116 7.39 19.41 28.74
C GLY A 116 8.32 19.62 27.54
N MET A 117 8.68 18.52 26.85
CA MET A 117 9.44 18.58 25.61
C MET A 117 8.52 19.15 24.53
N ARG A 118 8.42 20.47 24.53
CA ARG A 118 8.04 21.17 23.30
C ARG A 118 9.03 20.71 22.24
N SER A 119 8.56 20.35 21.06
CA SER A 119 9.46 20.06 19.94
C SER A 119 10.44 21.25 19.82
N ILE A 120 11.65 21.01 19.36
CA ILE A 120 12.61 22.10 19.06
C ILE A 120 11.94 23.13 18.17
N PHE A 121 11.00 22.69 17.37
CA PHE A 121 10.15 23.49 16.53
C PHE A 121 9.19 24.41 17.32
N GLU A 122 8.57 23.94 18.42
CA GLU A 122 7.76 24.79 19.32
C GLU A 122 8.60 25.75 20.16
N LEU A 123 9.83 25.35 20.56
CA LEU A 123 10.74 26.20 21.30
C LEU A 123 11.26 27.41 20.47
N ASN A 124 11.19 27.27 19.13
CA ASN A 124 11.54 28.35 18.20
C ASN A 124 10.29 29.07 17.64
N ALA A 125 9.13 28.92 18.28
CA ALA A 125 7.88 29.56 17.84
C ALA A 125 7.96 31.09 17.77
N ASP A 126 8.88 31.71 18.54
CA ASP A 126 9.12 33.15 18.49
C ASP A 126 9.95 33.62 17.28
N ARG A 127 10.41 32.68 16.45
CA ARG A 127 11.13 32.94 15.19
C ARG A 127 10.22 32.69 14.00
N ALA A 128 9.33 33.60 13.73
CA ALA A 128 8.50 33.56 12.51
C ALA A 128 9.31 34.09 11.30
N PRO A 129 8.99 33.58 10.06
CA PRO A 129 8.07 32.47 9.78
C PRO A 129 8.69 31.09 10.01
N ARG A 130 7.92 30.14 10.53
CA ARG A 130 8.26 28.71 10.51
C ARG A 130 7.88 28.15 9.14
N ILE A 131 8.76 27.36 8.54
CA ILE A 131 8.52 26.74 7.24
C ILE A 131 8.36 25.24 7.44
N ILE A 132 7.14 24.76 7.25
CA ILE A 132 6.74 23.38 7.49
C ILE A 132 6.62 22.66 6.17
N GLN A 133 7.29 21.53 6.03
CA GLN A 133 7.12 20.68 4.86
C GLN A 133 6.20 19.51 5.17
N LEU A 134 5.19 19.28 4.35
CA LEU A 134 4.28 18.14 4.42
C LEU A 134 4.58 17.17 3.29
N VAL A 135 4.95 15.95 3.64
CA VAL A 135 5.28 14.88 2.70
C VAL A 135 4.48 13.64 3.08
N SER A 136 3.77 13.00 2.15
CA SER A 136 2.91 11.85 2.48
C SER A 136 3.70 10.68 3.07
N SER A 137 4.88 10.39 2.53
CA SER A 137 5.83 9.41 3.08
C SER A 137 7.25 9.81 2.75
N LEU A 138 8.15 9.66 3.70
CA LEU A 138 9.56 9.93 3.52
C LEU A 138 10.31 8.60 3.35
N ASN A 139 10.52 8.19 2.10
CA ASN A 139 11.16 6.94 1.75
C ASN A 139 12.64 7.13 1.38
N PHE A 140 13.46 6.13 1.70
CA PHE A 140 14.88 6.16 1.39
C PHE A 140 15.08 5.97 -0.14
N GLY A 141 15.77 6.94 -0.76
CA GLY A 141 16.06 6.89 -2.20
C GLY A 141 14.89 7.32 -3.10
N ASP A 142 13.82 7.86 -2.53
CA ASP A 142 12.69 8.43 -3.27
C ASP A 142 12.97 9.87 -3.70
N ALA A 143 12.59 10.23 -4.93
CA ALA A 143 12.85 11.55 -5.50
C ALA A 143 12.16 12.68 -4.72
N VAL A 144 10.91 12.48 -4.30
CA VAL A 144 10.12 13.45 -3.51
C VAL A 144 10.72 13.64 -2.14
N GLY A 145 11.09 12.52 -1.48
CA GLY A 145 11.75 12.55 -0.17
C GLY A 145 13.10 13.26 -0.22
N ASN A 146 13.92 12.99 -1.24
CA ASN A 146 15.21 13.64 -1.44
C ASN A 146 15.06 15.16 -1.71
N ASP A 147 14.07 15.56 -2.50
CA ASP A 147 13.78 16.99 -2.75
C ASP A 147 13.36 17.69 -1.45
N ALA A 148 12.49 17.08 -0.66
CA ALA A 148 12.06 17.62 0.63
C ALA A 148 13.23 17.78 1.62
N LEU A 149 14.12 16.79 1.71
CA LEU A 149 15.33 16.87 2.54
C LEU A 149 16.28 17.95 2.06
N ALA A 150 16.49 18.07 0.73
CA ALA A 150 17.34 19.10 0.14
C ALA A 150 16.79 20.52 0.40
N ILE A 151 15.46 20.72 0.26
CA ILE A 151 14.79 21.98 0.61
C ILE A 151 14.96 22.26 2.11
N LYS A 152 14.78 21.27 2.98
CA LYS A 152 14.99 21.42 4.43
C LYS A 152 16.40 21.92 4.74
N HIS A 153 17.43 21.25 4.22
CA HIS A 153 18.82 21.64 4.46
C HIS A 153 19.14 23.03 3.92
N MET A 154 18.58 23.39 2.77
CA MET A 154 18.73 24.72 2.20
C MET A 154 18.11 25.80 3.10
N LEU A 155 16.90 25.56 3.61
CA LEU A 155 16.19 26.48 4.50
C LEU A 155 16.92 26.62 5.84
N GLU A 156 17.39 25.51 6.43
CA GLU A 156 18.22 25.51 7.65
C GLU A 156 19.52 26.28 7.45
N GLY A 157 20.19 26.08 6.31
CA GLY A 157 21.41 26.82 5.93
C GLY A 157 21.15 28.31 5.73
N ALA A 158 19.94 28.71 5.36
CA ALA A 158 19.53 30.11 5.27
C ALA A 158 19.03 30.69 6.61
N GLY A 159 19.01 29.91 7.67
CA GLY A 159 18.64 30.31 9.03
C GLY A 159 17.14 30.29 9.34
N TYR A 160 16.34 29.68 8.48
CA TYR A 160 14.90 29.49 8.74
C TYR A 160 14.66 28.33 9.72
N VAL A 161 13.59 28.48 10.54
CA VAL A 161 13.05 27.37 11.34
C VAL A 161 12.20 26.49 10.43
N THR A 162 12.66 25.27 10.21
CA THR A 162 11.97 24.33 9.29
C THR A 162 11.92 22.91 9.85
N ALA A 163 10.88 22.18 9.49
CA ALA A 163 10.70 20.76 9.81
C ALA A 163 9.86 20.08 8.74
N ILE A 164 10.03 18.74 8.61
CA ILE A 164 9.23 17.89 7.76
C ILE A 164 8.26 17.08 8.64
N PHE A 165 6.98 17.09 8.28
CA PHE A 165 5.95 16.25 8.91
C PHE A 165 5.38 15.27 7.87
N THR A 166 5.24 14.00 8.26
CA THR A 166 4.88 12.91 7.35
C THR A 166 4.08 11.82 8.05
N PHE A 167 3.30 11.03 7.30
CA PHE A 167 2.60 9.86 7.85
C PHE A 167 3.52 8.64 8.05
N ALA A 168 4.64 8.56 7.30
CA ALA A 168 5.55 7.43 7.40
C ALA A 168 7.00 7.86 7.15
N ILE A 169 7.90 7.43 8.04
CA ILE A 169 9.34 7.70 7.96
C ILE A 169 10.06 6.35 7.78
N HIS A 170 10.85 6.23 6.72
CA HIS A 170 11.65 5.03 6.50
C HIS A 170 12.76 4.91 7.57
N PRO A 171 13.00 3.72 8.17
CA PRO A 171 13.95 3.55 9.30
C PRO A 171 15.40 3.95 9.02
N LYS A 172 15.80 4.02 7.75
CA LYS A 172 17.14 4.47 7.35
C LYS A 172 17.30 5.99 7.36
N ILE A 173 16.21 6.75 7.40
CA ILE A 173 16.27 8.21 7.49
C ILE A 173 16.53 8.58 8.94
N LYS A 174 17.66 9.26 9.19
CA LYS A 174 18.14 9.66 10.51
C LYS A 174 18.30 11.19 10.61
N GLU A 175 17.41 11.89 9.93
CA GLU A 175 17.43 13.34 9.87
C GLU A 175 16.80 13.97 11.11
N GLU A 176 17.40 15.05 11.60
CA GLU A 176 16.79 15.90 12.61
C GLU A 176 15.63 16.73 12.02
N ASN A 177 14.70 17.17 12.86
CA ASN A 177 13.52 17.96 12.45
C ASN A 177 12.64 17.24 11.39
N VAL A 178 12.54 15.92 11.50
CA VAL A 178 11.60 15.07 10.73
C VAL A 178 10.69 14.35 11.72
N TYR A 179 9.39 14.60 11.64
CA TYR A 179 8.40 14.18 12.63
C TYR A 179 7.20 13.46 12.00
N SER A 180 6.53 12.63 12.81
CA SER A 180 5.19 12.15 12.47
C SER A 180 4.22 13.32 12.40
N ILE A 181 3.25 13.25 11.49
CA ILE A 181 2.16 14.24 11.37
C ILE A 181 1.40 14.46 12.67
N ASP A 182 1.31 13.44 13.53
CA ASP A 182 0.65 13.53 14.84
C ASP A 182 1.31 14.54 15.79
N LEU A 183 2.54 14.95 15.49
CA LEU A 183 3.31 15.95 16.24
C LEU A 183 3.27 17.35 15.60
N LEU A 184 2.44 17.54 14.57
CA LEU A 184 2.29 18.83 13.93
C LEU A 184 1.72 19.85 14.94
N PRO A 185 2.42 20.96 15.20
CA PRO A 185 1.93 22.01 16.10
C PRO A 185 0.74 22.75 15.48
N GLU A 186 0.05 23.53 16.31
CA GLU A 186 -0.92 24.49 15.81
C GLU A 186 -0.26 25.50 14.86
N LEU A 187 -0.87 25.67 13.69
CA LEU A 187 -0.37 26.53 12.62
C LEU A 187 -1.01 27.90 12.68
N THR A 188 -0.24 28.93 12.40
CA THR A 188 -0.66 30.33 12.41
C THR A 188 -0.56 30.97 11.03
N GLU A 189 -1.11 32.16 10.86
CA GLU A 189 -1.01 32.95 9.63
C GLU A 189 0.42 33.35 9.25
N GLU A 190 1.37 33.29 10.21
CA GLU A 190 2.79 33.59 10.00
C GLU A 190 3.56 32.38 9.45
N ASP A 191 2.99 31.17 9.56
CA ASP A 191 3.62 29.95 9.12
C ASP A 191 3.49 29.76 7.58
N ILE A 192 4.45 29.05 7.01
CA ILE A 192 4.43 28.66 5.60
C ILE A 192 4.48 27.15 5.52
N ILE A 193 3.55 26.58 4.78
CA ILE A 193 3.53 25.15 4.45
C ILE A 193 4.10 24.97 3.05
N ILE A 194 5.09 24.09 2.89
CA ILE A 194 5.47 23.51 1.60
C ILE A 194 4.85 22.12 1.52
N TYR A 195 3.81 22.00 0.72
CA TYR A 195 3.07 20.75 0.56
C TYR A 195 3.55 19.99 -0.66
N HIS A 196 4.29 18.89 -0.44
CA HIS A 196 4.80 18.01 -1.49
C HIS A 196 3.71 17.07 -1.97
N TYR A 197 3.33 17.20 -3.23
CA TYR A 197 2.26 16.43 -3.83
C TYR A 197 2.70 15.61 -5.04
N ALA A 198 2.54 14.29 -4.97
CA ALA A 198 2.81 13.34 -6.07
C ALA A 198 1.70 12.30 -6.27
N SER A 199 0.81 12.13 -5.28
CA SER A 199 -0.31 11.17 -5.32
C SER A 199 -1.38 11.54 -4.30
N GLU A 200 -2.55 10.87 -4.34
CA GLU A 200 -3.57 11.00 -3.29
C GLU A 200 -2.98 10.76 -1.89
N ASP A 201 -3.25 11.67 -0.96
CA ASP A 201 -2.80 11.60 0.42
C ASP A 201 -3.85 12.09 1.44
N GLY A 202 -3.48 12.07 2.74
CA GLY A 202 -4.35 12.46 3.84
C GLY A 202 -4.34 13.93 4.21
N PHE A 203 -3.58 14.79 3.54
CA PHE A 203 -3.40 16.19 3.95
C PHE A 203 -4.50 17.14 3.50
N ARG A 204 -5.39 16.72 2.60
CA ARG A 204 -6.40 17.60 2.00
C ARG A 204 -7.12 18.48 3.02
N LYS A 205 -7.66 17.88 4.08
CA LYS A 205 -8.41 18.64 5.09
C LYS A 205 -7.53 19.64 5.82
N LEU A 206 -6.27 19.27 6.14
CA LEU A 206 -5.31 20.18 6.76
C LEU A 206 -5.02 21.38 5.87
N ILE A 207 -4.82 21.16 4.56
CA ILE A 207 -4.54 22.21 3.58
C ILE A 207 -5.74 23.14 3.37
N GLU A 208 -6.97 22.58 3.35
CA GLU A 208 -8.19 23.37 3.17
C GLU A 208 -8.57 24.19 4.43
N ASP A 209 -8.20 23.72 5.64
CA ASP A 209 -8.61 24.32 6.92
C ASP A 209 -7.49 25.18 7.57
N THR A 210 -6.28 25.21 7.06
CA THR A 210 -5.14 25.91 7.69
C THR A 210 -5.23 27.43 7.54
N ALA A 211 -4.74 28.16 8.54
CA ALA A 211 -4.49 29.59 8.47
C ALA A 211 -3.15 29.94 7.83
N ALA A 212 -2.21 28.98 7.77
CA ALA A 212 -0.87 29.18 7.21
C ALA A 212 -0.89 29.38 5.69
N LYS A 213 0.12 30.03 5.16
CA LYS A 213 0.31 30.16 3.70
C LYS A 213 0.74 28.83 3.10
N VAL A 214 0.09 28.40 2.03
CA VAL A 214 0.35 27.11 1.37
C VAL A 214 1.07 27.26 0.06
N VAL A 215 2.27 26.71 -0.01
CA VAL A 215 3.08 26.56 -1.22
C VAL A 215 2.95 25.10 -1.68
N LEU A 216 2.32 24.86 -2.81
CA LEU A 216 2.24 23.55 -3.42
C LEU A 216 3.56 23.21 -4.12
N ARG A 217 4.27 22.17 -3.67
CA ARG A 217 5.39 21.57 -4.38
C ARG A 217 4.86 20.38 -5.19
N TYR A 218 4.55 20.61 -6.47
CA TYR A 218 3.90 19.63 -7.33
C TYR A 218 4.91 18.80 -8.12
N HIS A 219 5.01 17.51 -7.79
CA HIS A 219 5.93 16.54 -8.38
C HIS A 219 5.31 15.73 -9.53
N ASN A 220 4.16 16.15 -10.02
CA ASN A 220 3.33 15.45 -10.99
C ASN A 220 2.59 14.23 -10.40
N VAL A 221 1.42 13.95 -10.96
CA VAL A 221 0.70 12.69 -10.75
C VAL A 221 0.70 11.95 -12.08
N THR A 222 1.28 10.75 -12.10
CA THR A 222 1.30 9.93 -13.32
C THR A 222 -0.11 9.77 -13.88
N PRO A 223 -0.35 10.07 -15.16
CA PRO A 223 -1.67 9.94 -15.77
C PRO A 223 -2.19 8.51 -15.61
N PRO A 224 -3.45 8.32 -15.18
CA PRO A 224 -4.03 6.98 -14.94
C PRO A 224 -4.02 6.07 -16.17
N GLU A 225 -4.03 6.65 -17.37
CA GLU A 225 -4.02 5.93 -18.64
C GLU A 225 -2.77 5.05 -18.82
N PHE A 226 -1.64 5.41 -18.19
CA PHE A 226 -0.41 4.60 -18.22
C PHE A 226 -0.55 3.27 -17.47
N PHE A 227 -1.52 3.16 -16.56
CA PHE A 227 -1.79 1.95 -15.77
C PHE A 227 -2.97 1.13 -16.30
N HIS A 228 -3.70 1.64 -17.29
CA HIS A 228 -4.89 1.00 -17.83
C HIS A 228 -4.60 -0.40 -18.39
N GLY A 229 -5.32 -1.41 -17.85
CA GLY A 229 -5.13 -2.83 -18.22
C GLY A 229 -3.85 -3.48 -17.69
N TYR A 230 -3.03 -2.74 -16.92
CA TYR A 230 -1.77 -3.21 -16.37
C TYR A 230 -1.76 -3.24 -14.84
N ASP A 231 -2.16 -2.13 -14.18
CA ASP A 231 -2.27 -2.02 -12.73
C ASP A 231 -3.50 -1.19 -12.34
N GLU A 232 -4.61 -1.88 -12.07
CA GLU A 232 -5.89 -1.25 -11.71
C GLU A 232 -5.79 -0.43 -10.41
N LYS A 233 -4.96 -0.85 -9.45
CA LYS A 233 -4.79 -0.11 -8.19
C LYS A 233 -4.07 1.21 -8.42
N ALA A 234 -2.98 1.20 -9.18
CA ALA A 234 -2.24 2.39 -9.55
C ALA A 234 -3.12 3.35 -10.38
N GLU A 235 -3.92 2.83 -11.33
CA GLU A 235 -4.89 3.63 -12.09
C GLU A 235 -5.90 4.34 -11.18
N ILE A 236 -6.46 3.63 -10.19
CA ILE A 236 -7.43 4.21 -9.25
C ILE A 236 -6.77 5.27 -8.35
N ILE A 237 -5.58 5.02 -7.82
CA ILE A 237 -4.86 5.94 -6.93
C ILE A 237 -4.49 7.22 -7.68
N THR A 238 -3.93 7.12 -8.87
CA THR A 238 -3.53 8.29 -9.67
C THR A 238 -4.74 9.10 -10.13
N ARG A 239 -5.84 8.44 -10.53
CA ARG A 239 -7.11 9.11 -10.86
C ARG A 239 -7.65 9.90 -9.67
N LYS A 240 -7.64 9.34 -8.47
CA LYS A 240 -8.05 10.04 -7.24
C LYS A 240 -7.10 11.18 -6.90
N GLY A 241 -5.78 11.01 -7.10
CA GLY A 241 -4.80 12.06 -6.92
C GLY A 241 -5.09 13.27 -7.80
N LEU A 242 -5.36 13.07 -9.10
CA LEU A 242 -5.74 14.16 -10.00
C LEU A 242 -7.02 14.88 -9.58
N VAL A 243 -8.02 14.14 -9.08
CA VAL A 243 -9.27 14.73 -8.55
C VAL A 243 -8.99 15.52 -7.26
N GLN A 244 -8.15 15.00 -6.37
CA GLN A 244 -7.79 15.65 -5.11
C GLN A 244 -7.07 16.97 -5.38
N ILE A 245 -6.00 16.97 -6.16
CA ILE A 245 -5.21 18.15 -6.41
C ILE A 245 -6.01 19.24 -7.14
N LYS A 246 -6.83 18.86 -8.10
CA LYS A 246 -7.73 19.80 -8.79
C LYS A 246 -8.74 20.42 -7.82
N GLY A 247 -9.21 19.67 -6.82
CA GLY A 247 -10.17 20.15 -5.83
C GLY A 247 -9.58 21.14 -4.82
N MET A 248 -8.26 21.10 -4.59
CA MET A 248 -7.56 21.97 -3.62
C MET A 248 -7.02 23.29 -4.21
N ARG A 249 -7.26 23.58 -5.49
CA ARG A 249 -6.70 24.74 -6.19
C ARG A 249 -6.91 26.09 -5.49
N ASP A 250 -8.06 26.24 -4.80
CA ASP A 250 -8.44 27.48 -4.12
C ASP A 250 -7.78 27.63 -2.73
N ALA A 251 -7.15 26.55 -2.21
CA ALA A 251 -6.44 26.52 -0.93
C ALA A 251 -4.92 26.72 -1.10
N ILE A 252 -4.44 26.97 -2.31
CA ILE A 252 -3.01 27.10 -2.61
C ILE A 252 -2.68 28.57 -2.91
N ASP A 253 -1.75 29.12 -2.13
CA ASP A 253 -1.29 30.51 -2.31
C ASP A 253 -0.19 30.64 -3.38
N TYR A 254 0.64 29.60 -3.57
CA TYR A 254 1.76 29.60 -4.50
C TYR A 254 2.09 28.19 -5.00
N GLY A 255 2.46 28.07 -6.28
CA GLY A 255 2.88 26.82 -6.90
C GLY A 255 4.38 26.78 -7.19
N MET A 256 5.04 25.72 -6.74
CA MET A 256 6.40 25.32 -7.15
C MET A 256 6.29 23.99 -7.89
N VAL A 257 6.69 23.97 -9.15
CA VAL A 257 6.56 22.79 -10.01
C VAL A 257 7.90 22.38 -10.61
N ASP A 258 8.08 21.08 -10.87
CA ASP A 258 9.36 20.54 -11.33
C ASP A 258 9.69 20.89 -12.79
N SER A 259 8.68 21.21 -13.60
CA SER A 259 8.84 21.44 -15.04
C SER A 259 7.77 22.37 -15.61
N GLU A 260 8.04 22.90 -16.79
CA GLU A 260 7.05 23.67 -17.55
C GLU A 260 5.80 22.87 -17.92
N GLN A 261 5.91 21.54 -18.03
CA GLN A 261 4.75 20.69 -18.24
C GLN A 261 3.86 20.67 -16.99
N ASN A 262 4.44 20.48 -15.81
CA ASN A 262 3.70 20.50 -14.54
C ASN A 262 3.02 21.85 -14.28
N LYS A 263 3.66 22.96 -14.72
CA LYS A 263 3.03 24.29 -14.67
C LYS A 263 1.77 24.34 -15.54
N ARG A 264 1.88 23.91 -16.80
CA ARG A 264 0.72 23.85 -17.70
C ARG A 264 -0.39 22.95 -17.16
N ASP A 265 -0.05 21.84 -16.53
CA ASP A 265 -1.02 20.92 -15.96
C ASP A 265 -1.82 21.59 -14.82
N LEU A 266 -1.16 22.32 -13.90
CA LEU A 266 -1.85 23.09 -12.86
C LEU A 266 -2.71 24.23 -13.43
N GLU A 267 -2.20 24.95 -14.40
CA GLU A 267 -2.96 26.00 -15.11
C GLU A 267 -4.24 25.44 -15.77
N GLN A 268 -4.14 24.26 -16.41
CA GLN A 268 -5.30 23.56 -17.00
C GLN A 268 -6.26 23.02 -15.93
N MET A 269 -5.77 22.68 -14.73
CA MET A 269 -6.63 22.33 -13.58
C MET A 269 -7.34 23.52 -12.98
N GLY A 270 -7.00 24.75 -13.39
CA GLY A 270 -7.67 25.99 -12.99
C GLY A 270 -7.01 26.72 -11.83
N TYR A 271 -5.75 26.44 -11.52
CA TYR A 271 -4.98 27.19 -10.53
C TYR A 271 -4.80 28.63 -10.97
N GLN A 272 -5.07 29.59 -10.06
CA GLN A 272 -4.95 31.04 -10.30
C GLN A 272 -3.78 31.66 -9.52
N CYS A 273 -3.18 30.94 -8.58
CA CYS A 273 -2.01 31.40 -7.84
C CYS A 273 -0.78 31.53 -8.73
N PRO A 274 0.22 32.35 -8.35
CA PRO A 274 1.50 32.38 -9.03
C PRO A 274 2.18 31.01 -9.05
N ILE A 275 2.73 30.60 -10.19
CA ILE A 275 3.40 29.29 -10.34
C ILE A 275 4.80 29.51 -10.91
N SER A 276 5.82 29.03 -10.18
CA SER A 276 7.22 29.03 -10.63
C SER A 276 7.73 27.63 -10.92
N VAL A 277 8.55 27.49 -11.95
CA VAL A 277 9.26 26.24 -12.24
C VAL A 277 10.55 26.22 -11.43
N VAL A 278 10.66 25.24 -10.55
CA VAL A 278 11.82 24.96 -9.70
C VAL A 278 12.12 23.47 -9.82
N SER A 279 13.19 23.13 -10.53
CA SER A 279 13.58 21.72 -10.74
C SER A 279 13.81 21.00 -9.40
N ILE A 280 13.64 19.68 -9.40
CA ILE A 280 13.96 18.84 -8.24
C ILE A 280 15.41 19.07 -7.80
N LEU A 281 15.61 19.26 -6.50
CA LEU A 281 16.93 19.41 -5.91
C LEU A 281 17.57 18.04 -5.73
N ILE A 282 18.73 17.85 -6.36
CA ILE A 282 19.50 16.60 -6.26
C ILE A 282 20.76 16.88 -5.42
N PRO A 283 20.95 16.23 -4.27
CA PRO A 283 22.17 16.36 -3.48
C PRO A 283 23.31 15.60 -4.17
N PHE A 284 24.07 16.28 -5.05
CA PHE A 284 25.19 15.67 -5.80
C PHE A 284 26.25 15.05 -4.89
N LYS A 285 26.40 15.52 -3.65
CA LYS A 285 27.36 14.95 -2.68
C LYS A 285 27.13 13.48 -2.34
N ASP A 286 25.93 12.97 -2.56
CA ASP A 286 25.57 11.57 -2.28
C ASP A 286 25.92 10.64 -3.45
N TYR A 287 26.43 11.18 -4.54
CA TYR A 287 26.78 10.44 -5.77
C TYR A 287 28.30 10.46 -6.08
N GLU A 288 29.11 11.07 -5.21
CA GLU A 288 30.57 10.99 -5.20
C GLU A 288 31.06 9.85 -4.30
#